data_3389abb12fbe192f606be92ff442881f
#
_entry.id   3389abb12fbe192f606be92ff442881f
#
_cell.length_a   1.000
_cell.length_b   1.000
_cell.length_c   1.000
_cell.angle_alpha   90.00
_cell.angle_beta   90.00
_cell.angle_gamma   90.00
#
_symmetry.space_group_name_H-M   'P 1'
#
loop_
_entity.id
_entity.type
_entity.pdbx_description
1 polymer ?
#
loop_
_entity_poly.entity_id
_entity_poly.type
_entity_poly.pdbx_seq_one_letter_code
_entity_poly.pdbx_strand_id
1 'polypeptide(L)'
;EPDKKKIAFSASFGHDRDFCNVQDRETISEYMRQFDGISIRETSGVEICKDVYGIDAVRVLDPVFVADRKIFDSLADKAKKKHDGKYMLAYILDPTPEKRAAVVEVSEKLGLEVVVLLDGRPKDPVKNRQIMDMDDKIVDDITVEDWLNYFRNADFVLTDSCHGISFSLVFETNFIGLANSARGMTRFESLVDVFQVRDHYVQDAADILGNDELLKPVDYDNVNKILMSERERSLAWLKEVLFRPKEFEGYRAYPIIDKRLAEDKED
;
A
#
# COMPACT_ATOMS: atom_id res chain seq x y z
N GLU A 1 -27.91 -8.27 1.98
CA GLU A 1 -28.84 -9.06 1.19
C GLU A 1 -28.39 -10.52 1.25
N PRO A 2 -29.24 -11.44 1.70
CA PRO A 2 -28.84 -12.84 1.96
C PRO A 2 -28.57 -13.66 0.70
N ASP A 3 -29.03 -13.21 -0.45
CA ASP A 3 -28.89 -13.82 -1.75
C ASP A 3 -27.62 -13.41 -2.51
N LYS A 4 -26.87 -12.43 -2.00
CA LYS A 4 -25.64 -11.94 -2.61
C LYS A 4 -24.40 -12.63 -2.06
N LYS A 5 -23.42 -12.86 -2.92
CA LYS A 5 -22.08 -13.30 -2.49
C LYS A 5 -21.36 -12.19 -1.75
N LYS A 6 -20.65 -12.56 -0.68
CA LYS A 6 -19.74 -11.70 0.06
C LYS A 6 -18.32 -12.17 -0.16
N ILE A 7 -17.51 -11.33 -0.76
CA ILE A 7 -16.10 -11.65 -1.06
C ILE A 7 -15.24 -10.51 -0.50
N ALA A 8 -14.28 -10.86 0.35
CA ALA A 8 -13.22 -9.94 0.74
C ALA A 8 -12.05 -10.14 -0.23
N PHE A 9 -11.83 -9.17 -1.11
CA PHE A 9 -10.72 -9.22 -2.06
C PHE A 9 -9.59 -8.29 -1.62
N SER A 10 -8.41 -8.87 -1.41
CA SER A 10 -7.20 -8.13 -1.06
C SER A 10 -7.36 -7.26 0.22
N ALA A 11 -8.05 -7.79 1.22
CA ALA A 11 -8.13 -7.14 2.53
C ALA A 11 -6.76 -7.06 3.20
N SER A 12 -6.64 -6.28 4.27
CA SER A 12 -5.37 -6.08 4.97
C SER A 12 -5.60 -5.86 6.47
N PHE A 13 -4.77 -6.48 7.30
CA PHE A 13 -4.66 -6.14 8.72
C PHE A 13 -3.70 -4.96 8.91
N GLY A 14 -2.75 -4.76 7.99
CA GLY A 14 -1.75 -3.70 8.05
C GLY A 14 -0.60 -3.96 9.02
N HIS A 15 -0.75 -4.93 9.90
CA HIS A 15 0.20 -5.32 10.94
C HIS A 15 0.31 -6.85 11.02
N ASP A 16 1.34 -7.32 11.73
CA ASP A 16 1.62 -8.74 12.00
C ASP A 16 0.86 -9.30 13.20
N ARG A 17 -0.01 -8.51 13.78
CA ARG A 17 -0.80 -8.88 14.98
C ARG A 17 -2.25 -8.46 14.83
N ASP A 18 -3.10 -9.19 15.49
CA ASP A 18 -4.49 -8.86 15.68
C ASP A 18 -4.64 -7.76 16.76
N PHE A 19 -5.35 -6.68 16.41
CA PHE A 19 -5.69 -5.59 17.33
C PHE A 19 -7.08 -5.74 17.96
N CYS A 20 -7.78 -6.81 17.63
CA CYS A 20 -9.10 -7.05 18.18
C CYS A 20 -9.02 -7.47 19.66
N ASN A 21 -10.00 -7.03 20.45
CA ASN A 21 -10.14 -7.54 21.79
C ASN A 21 -10.43 -9.05 21.76
N VAL A 22 -9.83 -9.81 22.66
CA VAL A 22 -9.97 -11.28 22.71
C VAL A 22 -11.45 -11.69 22.79
N GLN A 23 -12.25 -10.96 23.54
CA GLN A 23 -13.69 -11.20 23.72
C GLN A 23 -14.51 -11.00 22.43
N ASP A 24 -14.01 -10.24 21.44
CA ASP A 24 -14.70 -9.97 20.19
C ASP A 24 -14.32 -10.97 19.09
N ARG A 25 -13.25 -11.75 19.27
CA ARG A 25 -12.69 -12.66 18.25
C ARG A 25 -13.67 -13.70 17.75
N GLU A 26 -14.45 -14.30 18.66
CA GLU A 26 -15.45 -15.31 18.28
C GLU A 26 -16.52 -14.69 17.37
N THR A 27 -17.05 -13.53 17.77
CA THR A 27 -18.04 -12.79 16.98
C THR A 27 -17.49 -12.40 15.60
N ILE A 28 -16.24 -11.93 15.54
CA ILE A 28 -15.60 -11.60 14.26
C ILE A 28 -15.41 -12.85 13.41
N SER A 29 -14.97 -13.96 14.00
CA SER A 29 -14.88 -15.24 13.29
C SER A 29 -16.21 -15.66 12.67
N GLU A 30 -17.32 -15.52 13.42
CA GLU A 30 -18.66 -15.82 12.93
C GLU A 30 -19.06 -14.92 11.75
N TYR A 31 -18.71 -13.62 11.78
CA TYR A 31 -18.92 -12.73 10.64
C TYR A 31 -18.06 -13.10 9.44
N MET A 32 -16.79 -13.44 9.68
CA MET A 32 -15.87 -13.85 8.62
C MET A 32 -16.33 -15.13 7.93
N ARG A 33 -16.87 -16.10 8.67
CA ARG A 33 -17.44 -17.35 8.09
C ARG A 33 -18.63 -17.11 7.17
N GLN A 34 -19.23 -15.93 7.17
CA GLN A 34 -20.31 -15.58 6.26
C GLN A 34 -19.82 -15.10 4.88
N PHE A 35 -18.51 -14.96 4.71
CA PHE A 35 -17.94 -14.63 3.40
C PHE A 35 -17.80 -15.91 2.56
N ASP A 36 -18.14 -15.81 1.30
CA ASP A 36 -17.94 -16.88 0.30
C ASP A 36 -16.47 -17.05 -0.09
N GLY A 37 -15.63 -16.06 0.24
CA GLY A 37 -14.19 -16.12 0.10
C GLY A 37 -13.50 -14.90 0.71
N ILE A 38 -12.35 -15.15 1.32
CA ILE A 38 -11.52 -14.11 1.92
C ILE A 38 -10.12 -14.19 1.33
N SER A 39 -9.65 -13.08 0.82
CA SER A 39 -8.24 -12.93 0.43
C SER A 39 -7.60 -11.71 1.06
N ILE A 40 -6.33 -11.86 1.36
CA ILE A 40 -5.50 -10.88 2.08
C ILE A 40 -4.29 -10.56 1.21
N ARG A 41 -3.79 -9.33 1.26
CA ARG A 41 -2.64 -8.91 0.44
C ARG A 41 -1.28 -9.14 1.10
N GLU A 42 -1.22 -9.33 2.42
CA GLU A 42 0.02 -9.66 3.17
C GLU A 42 -0.02 -11.08 3.75
N THR A 43 1.14 -11.72 3.81
CA THR A 43 1.28 -13.10 4.29
C THR A 43 0.88 -13.23 5.77
N SER A 44 1.32 -12.30 6.62
CA SER A 44 0.96 -12.27 8.04
C SER A 44 -0.55 -12.19 8.29
N GLY A 45 -1.28 -11.50 7.42
CA GLY A 45 -2.74 -11.42 7.52
C GLY A 45 -3.44 -12.75 7.21
N VAL A 46 -2.89 -13.57 6.32
CA VAL A 46 -3.37 -14.94 6.08
C VAL A 46 -3.17 -15.80 7.32
N GLU A 47 -2.01 -15.69 7.97
CA GLU A 47 -1.70 -16.38 9.23
C GLU A 47 -2.65 -15.93 10.35
N ILE A 48 -2.90 -14.62 10.49
CA ILE A 48 -3.89 -14.11 11.47
C ILE A 48 -5.28 -14.68 11.19
N CYS A 49 -5.74 -14.72 9.94
CA CYS A 49 -7.03 -15.32 9.60
C CYS A 49 -7.12 -16.76 10.11
N LYS A 50 -6.07 -17.55 9.88
CA LYS A 50 -6.03 -18.97 10.27
C LYS A 50 -5.88 -19.16 11.78
N ASP A 51 -4.87 -18.54 12.38
CA ASP A 51 -4.44 -18.86 13.75
C ASP A 51 -5.31 -18.18 14.82
N VAL A 52 -5.84 -16.99 14.50
CA VAL A 52 -6.68 -16.21 15.44
C VAL A 52 -8.17 -16.48 15.22
N TYR A 53 -8.60 -16.55 13.96
CA TYR A 53 -10.02 -16.59 13.59
C TYR A 53 -10.49 -17.96 13.07
N GLY A 54 -9.56 -18.89 12.80
CA GLY A 54 -9.89 -20.21 12.24
C GLY A 54 -10.51 -20.12 10.83
N ILE A 55 -10.07 -19.16 10.04
CA ILE A 55 -10.58 -18.87 8.70
C ILE A 55 -9.50 -19.12 7.67
N ASP A 56 -9.82 -19.89 6.64
CA ASP A 56 -8.95 -20.07 5.50
C ASP A 56 -9.03 -18.83 4.60
N ALA A 57 -7.90 -18.15 4.45
CA ALA A 57 -7.74 -17.02 3.55
C ALA A 57 -6.62 -17.27 2.54
N VAL A 58 -6.68 -16.63 1.39
CA VAL A 58 -5.68 -16.77 0.33
C VAL A 58 -4.94 -15.45 0.13
N ARG A 59 -3.61 -15.50 0.00
CA ARG A 59 -2.86 -14.30 -0.35
C ARG A 59 -3.08 -13.96 -1.83
N VAL A 60 -3.42 -12.71 -2.11
CA VAL A 60 -3.54 -12.16 -3.47
C VAL A 60 -2.78 -10.84 -3.55
N LEU A 61 -2.58 -10.32 -4.76
CA LEU A 61 -2.00 -9.00 -4.94
C LEU A 61 -2.92 -7.88 -4.46
N ASP A 62 -2.33 -6.75 -4.09
CA ASP A 62 -3.06 -5.49 -3.93
C ASP A 62 -3.79 -5.14 -5.24
N PRO A 63 -5.02 -4.58 -5.19
CA PRO A 63 -5.79 -4.22 -6.38
C PRO A 63 -5.04 -3.34 -7.37
N VAL A 64 -4.09 -2.53 -6.91
CA VAL A 64 -3.20 -1.71 -7.75
C VAL A 64 -2.49 -2.54 -8.82
N PHE A 65 -2.04 -3.75 -8.46
CA PHE A 65 -1.33 -4.64 -9.38
C PHE A 65 -2.26 -5.50 -10.23
N VAL A 66 -3.51 -5.67 -9.79
CA VAL A 66 -4.53 -6.45 -10.53
C VAL A 66 -5.15 -5.60 -11.65
N ALA A 67 -5.26 -4.30 -11.43
CA ALA A 67 -5.76 -3.36 -12.44
C ALA A 67 -4.81 -3.27 -13.65
N ASP A 68 -5.37 -2.96 -14.82
CA ASP A 68 -4.56 -2.67 -16.01
C ASP A 68 -3.87 -1.31 -15.82
N ARG A 69 -2.55 -1.25 -16.03
CA ARG A 69 -1.75 -0.03 -15.97
C ARG A 69 -2.34 1.11 -16.83
N LYS A 70 -2.97 0.79 -17.97
CA LYS A 70 -3.61 1.77 -18.83
C LYS A 70 -4.67 2.63 -18.13
N ILE A 71 -5.30 2.10 -17.07
CA ILE A 71 -6.25 2.87 -16.25
C ILE A 71 -5.52 4.00 -15.55
N PHE A 72 -4.37 3.70 -14.94
CA PHE A 72 -3.54 4.71 -14.25
C PHE A 72 -2.91 5.68 -15.23
N ASP A 73 -2.44 5.21 -16.39
CA ASP A 73 -1.93 6.08 -17.46
C ASP A 73 -3.00 7.07 -17.92
N SER A 74 -4.22 6.60 -18.17
CA SER A 74 -5.35 7.45 -18.60
C SER A 74 -5.76 8.48 -17.56
N LEU A 75 -5.59 8.19 -16.26
CA LEU A 75 -5.81 9.14 -15.19
C LEU A 75 -4.67 10.15 -15.11
N ALA A 76 -3.42 9.70 -15.15
CA ALA A 76 -2.24 10.55 -15.12
C ALA A 76 -2.20 11.55 -16.27
N ASP A 77 -2.76 11.20 -17.44
CA ASP A 77 -2.87 12.11 -18.59
C ASP A 77 -3.75 13.34 -18.32
N LYS A 78 -4.71 13.22 -17.39
CA LYS A 78 -5.62 14.28 -16.98
C LYS A 78 -5.02 15.25 -15.95
N ALA A 79 -3.79 15.00 -15.50
CA ALA A 79 -3.12 15.82 -14.51
C ALA A 79 -3.02 17.29 -14.95
N LYS A 80 -3.27 18.17 -13.99
CA LYS A 80 -3.16 19.62 -14.17
C LYS A 80 -1.83 20.16 -13.67
N LYS A 81 -1.29 19.53 -12.61
CA LYS A 81 0.02 19.85 -12.05
C LYS A 81 1.03 18.80 -12.52
N LYS A 82 2.11 19.28 -13.12
CA LYS A 82 3.17 18.46 -13.70
C LYS A 82 4.51 19.11 -13.41
N HIS A 83 5.56 18.34 -13.47
CA HIS A 83 6.93 18.85 -13.46
C HIS A 83 7.53 18.70 -14.84
N ASP A 84 8.24 19.73 -15.29
CA ASP A 84 8.97 19.71 -16.56
C ASP A 84 10.44 19.35 -16.29
N GLY A 85 10.97 18.39 -17.00
CA GLY A 85 12.35 17.93 -16.84
C GLY A 85 12.50 16.68 -16.00
N LYS A 86 13.75 16.35 -15.69
CA LYS A 86 14.10 15.16 -14.88
C LYS A 86 14.04 15.46 -13.39
N TYR A 87 13.43 14.56 -12.64
CA TYR A 87 13.31 14.74 -11.19
C TYR A 87 13.26 13.45 -10.40
N MET A 88 13.63 13.57 -9.15
CA MET A 88 13.37 12.57 -8.11
C MET A 88 12.10 12.95 -7.36
N LEU A 89 11.16 12.03 -7.28
CA LEU A 89 9.97 12.17 -6.44
C LEU A 89 10.27 11.67 -5.02
N ALA A 90 10.20 12.55 -4.04
CA ALA A 90 10.21 12.22 -2.63
C ALA A 90 8.78 12.18 -2.09
N TYR A 91 8.17 10.99 -2.02
CA TYR A 91 6.84 10.82 -1.44
C TYR A 91 6.96 10.32 -0.01
N ILE A 92 6.94 11.26 0.95
CA ILE A 92 7.22 11.03 2.36
C ILE A 92 5.97 11.32 3.21
N LEU A 93 5.44 10.29 3.85
CA LEU A 93 4.23 10.40 4.67
C LEU A 93 4.53 10.91 6.09
N ASP A 94 5.62 10.44 6.68
CA ASP A 94 6.02 10.78 8.05
C ASP A 94 7.47 11.29 8.06
N PRO A 95 7.70 12.58 7.76
CA PRO A 95 9.02 13.19 7.67
C PRO A 95 9.82 13.09 8.96
N THR A 96 11.13 12.85 8.82
CA THR A 96 12.15 12.98 9.88
C THR A 96 13.39 13.66 9.30
N PRO A 97 14.29 14.20 10.18
CA PRO A 97 15.54 14.79 9.72
C PRO A 97 16.40 13.81 8.90
N GLU A 98 16.41 12.54 9.28
CA GLU A 98 17.18 11.49 8.58
C GLU A 98 16.60 11.22 7.18
N LYS A 99 15.26 11.18 7.05
CA LYS A 99 14.59 11.05 5.75
C LYS A 99 14.87 12.25 4.84
N ARG A 100 14.86 13.45 5.42
CA ARG A 100 15.27 14.66 4.69
C ARG A 100 16.71 14.57 4.20
N ALA A 101 17.64 14.15 5.06
CA ALA A 101 19.05 13.96 4.69
C ALA A 101 19.19 12.95 3.54
N ALA A 102 18.46 11.82 3.60
CA ALA A 102 18.44 10.83 2.53
C ALA A 102 17.91 11.40 1.21
N VAL A 103 16.85 12.22 1.24
CA VAL A 103 16.31 12.89 0.04
C VAL A 103 17.36 13.80 -0.59
N VAL A 104 18.07 14.59 0.21
CA VAL A 104 19.13 15.49 -0.29
C VAL A 104 20.26 14.68 -0.92
N GLU A 105 20.82 13.71 -0.20
CA GLU A 105 21.96 12.93 -0.68
C GLU A 105 21.65 12.17 -1.96
N VAL A 106 20.50 11.47 -2.02
CA VAL A 106 20.10 10.70 -3.19
C VAL A 106 19.90 11.60 -4.40
N SER A 107 19.26 12.74 -4.24
CA SER A 107 19.05 13.69 -5.34
C SER A 107 20.36 14.27 -5.87
N GLU A 108 21.29 14.62 -4.99
CA GLU A 108 22.61 15.11 -5.36
C GLU A 108 23.43 14.07 -6.12
N LYS A 109 23.44 12.81 -5.64
CA LYS A 109 24.13 11.69 -6.32
C LYS A 109 23.57 11.41 -7.70
N LEU A 110 22.26 11.52 -7.87
CA LEU A 110 21.59 11.30 -9.14
C LEU A 110 21.62 12.53 -10.06
N GLY A 111 21.94 13.72 -9.54
CA GLY A 111 21.86 14.98 -10.27
C GLY A 111 20.44 15.33 -10.71
N LEU A 112 19.44 15.00 -9.88
CA LEU A 112 18.03 15.19 -10.16
C LEU A 112 17.46 16.35 -9.33
N GLU A 113 16.56 17.12 -9.90
CA GLU A 113 15.70 18.03 -9.12
C GLU A 113 14.79 17.23 -8.19
N VAL A 114 14.40 17.81 -7.06
CA VAL A 114 13.52 17.15 -6.10
C VAL A 114 12.11 17.71 -6.23
N VAL A 115 11.13 16.82 -6.31
CA VAL A 115 9.71 17.12 -6.11
C VAL A 115 9.26 16.40 -4.84
N VAL A 116 8.69 17.12 -3.88
CA VAL A 116 8.23 16.56 -2.61
C VAL A 116 6.72 16.49 -2.57
N LEU A 117 6.19 15.29 -2.30
CA LEU A 117 4.80 15.08 -1.95
C LEU A 117 4.72 14.58 -0.50
N LEU A 118 3.91 15.26 0.31
CA LEU A 118 3.65 14.88 1.70
C LEU A 118 2.29 14.19 1.84
N ASP A 119 2.02 13.64 3.03
CA ASP A 119 0.70 13.10 3.34
C ASP A 119 -0.38 14.18 3.18
N GLY A 120 -1.42 13.89 2.43
CA GLY A 120 -2.53 14.82 2.22
C GLY A 120 -3.41 15.07 3.47
N ARG A 121 -3.24 14.27 4.53
CA ARG A 121 -3.96 14.41 5.82
C ARG A 121 -3.06 14.12 7.01
N PRO A 122 -1.93 14.81 7.16
CA PRO A 122 -1.03 14.59 8.27
C PRO A 122 -1.63 15.10 9.58
N LYS A 123 -1.19 14.51 10.70
CA LYS A 123 -1.59 14.97 12.04
C LYS A 123 -1.09 16.40 12.31
N ASP A 124 0.08 16.74 11.81
CA ASP A 124 0.72 18.05 11.96
C ASP A 124 1.41 18.48 10.64
N PRO A 125 0.66 19.14 9.73
CA PRO A 125 1.19 19.55 8.44
C PRO A 125 2.31 20.60 8.55
N VAL A 126 2.22 21.49 9.53
CA VAL A 126 3.23 22.55 9.74
C VAL A 126 4.56 21.93 10.17
N LYS A 127 4.53 21.02 11.14
CA LYS A 127 5.71 20.30 11.59
C LYS A 127 6.36 19.49 10.49
N ASN A 128 5.55 18.78 9.68
CA ASN A 128 6.07 17.99 8.57
C ASN A 128 6.82 18.84 7.54
N ARG A 129 6.28 20.00 7.20
CA ARG A 129 6.96 20.96 6.31
C ARG A 129 8.25 21.50 6.92
N GLN A 130 8.23 21.87 8.20
CA GLN A 130 9.42 22.35 8.91
C GLN A 130 10.54 21.29 8.96
N ILE A 131 10.19 20.02 9.14
CA ILE A 131 11.18 18.93 9.14
C ILE A 131 11.77 18.76 7.75
N MET A 132 10.93 18.74 6.71
CA MET A 132 11.42 18.62 5.34
C MET A 132 12.26 19.81 4.91
N ASP A 133 11.94 21.03 5.37
CA ASP A 133 12.68 22.26 5.07
C ASP A 133 13.02 22.42 3.58
N MET A 134 12.01 22.16 2.74
CA MET A 134 12.07 22.15 1.28
C MET A 134 10.81 22.77 0.69
N ASP A 135 10.34 23.91 1.23
CA ASP A 135 9.05 24.50 0.88
C ASP A 135 8.90 24.81 -0.61
N ASP A 136 9.99 25.18 -1.27
CA ASP A 136 10.04 25.44 -2.72
C ASP A 136 9.94 24.16 -3.59
N LYS A 137 10.06 22.97 -3.01
CA LYS A 137 9.97 21.66 -3.67
C LYS A 137 8.66 20.93 -3.36
N ILE A 138 7.92 21.37 -2.31
CA ILE A 138 6.68 20.73 -1.90
C ILE A 138 5.55 21.15 -2.85
N VAL A 139 4.85 20.17 -3.40
CA VAL A 139 3.67 20.40 -4.23
C VAL A 139 2.41 20.13 -3.39
N ASP A 140 1.62 21.17 -3.21
CA ASP A 140 0.35 21.13 -2.49
C ASP A 140 -0.86 20.97 -3.41
N ASP A 141 -2.03 20.70 -2.82
CA ASP A 141 -3.34 20.65 -3.50
C ASP A 141 -3.32 19.82 -4.78
N ILE A 142 -2.74 18.63 -4.69
CA ILE A 142 -2.69 17.68 -5.80
C ILE A 142 -3.95 16.82 -5.84
N THR A 143 -4.42 16.53 -7.04
CA THR A 143 -5.46 15.53 -7.30
C THR A 143 -4.84 14.13 -7.41
N VAL A 144 -5.68 13.10 -7.51
CA VAL A 144 -5.21 11.73 -7.77
C VAL A 144 -4.51 11.64 -9.13
N GLU A 145 -5.00 12.36 -10.13
CA GLU A 145 -4.41 12.45 -11.47
C GLU A 145 -3.03 13.08 -11.44
N ASP A 146 -2.86 14.17 -10.66
CA ASP A 146 -1.57 14.82 -10.46
C ASP A 146 -0.59 13.88 -9.75
N TRP A 147 -1.05 13.22 -8.68
CA TRP A 147 -0.24 12.26 -7.92
C TRP A 147 0.26 11.10 -8.82
N LEU A 148 -0.63 10.51 -9.63
CA LEU A 148 -0.25 9.47 -10.58
C LEU A 148 0.73 9.98 -11.64
N ASN A 149 0.54 11.22 -12.10
CA ASN A 149 1.45 11.83 -13.08
C ASN A 149 2.85 12.02 -12.51
N TYR A 150 2.97 12.47 -11.25
CA TYR A 150 4.26 12.60 -10.57
C TYR A 150 4.98 11.26 -10.40
N PHE A 151 4.27 10.17 -10.10
CA PHE A 151 4.88 8.85 -10.04
C PHE A 151 5.31 8.33 -11.41
N ARG A 152 4.45 8.48 -12.40
CA ARG A 152 4.70 7.96 -13.76
C ARG A 152 5.89 8.59 -14.45
N ASN A 153 6.12 9.87 -14.20
CA ASN A 153 7.14 10.64 -14.92
C ASN A 153 8.41 10.90 -14.08
N ALA A 154 8.50 10.40 -12.86
CA ALA A 154 9.70 10.49 -12.06
C ALA A 154 10.82 9.62 -12.65
N ASP A 155 12.06 10.13 -12.66
CA ASP A 155 13.25 9.35 -13.00
C ASP A 155 13.69 8.44 -11.86
N PHE A 156 13.36 8.83 -10.61
CA PHE A 156 13.63 8.05 -9.39
C PHE A 156 12.59 8.39 -8.32
N VAL A 157 12.30 7.44 -7.44
CA VAL A 157 11.37 7.63 -6.31
C VAL A 157 12.06 7.26 -4.98
N LEU A 158 11.95 8.13 -3.98
CA LEU A 158 12.26 7.82 -2.59
C LEU A 158 10.98 7.93 -1.77
N THR A 159 10.57 6.85 -1.08
CA THR A 159 9.27 6.83 -0.42
C THR A 159 9.23 5.97 0.84
N ASP A 160 8.51 6.45 1.86
CA ASP A 160 8.14 5.70 3.06
C ASP A 160 6.67 5.21 3.02
N SER A 161 6.12 5.12 1.81
CA SER A 161 4.76 4.65 1.56
C SER A 161 4.75 3.30 0.84
N CYS A 162 4.00 2.34 1.37
CA CYS A 162 3.78 1.07 0.68
C CYS A 162 3.17 1.27 -0.73
N HIS A 163 2.20 2.20 -0.87
CA HIS A 163 1.65 2.54 -2.20
C HIS A 163 2.65 3.32 -3.06
N GLY A 164 3.58 4.07 -2.43
CA GLY A 164 4.70 4.68 -3.17
C GLY A 164 5.56 3.62 -3.86
N ILE A 165 5.95 2.57 -3.15
CA ILE A 165 6.65 1.41 -3.74
C ILE A 165 5.77 0.74 -4.80
N SER A 166 4.48 0.51 -4.50
CA SER A 166 3.58 -0.15 -5.43
C SER A 166 3.47 0.58 -6.76
N PHE A 167 3.32 1.89 -6.75
CA PHE A 167 3.23 2.67 -7.99
C PHE A 167 4.57 2.86 -8.68
N SER A 168 5.70 2.85 -7.95
CA SER A 168 7.02 2.75 -8.58
C SER A 168 7.15 1.46 -9.38
N LEU A 169 6.70 0.32 -8.82
CA LEU A 169 6.67 -0.96 -9.53
C LEU A 169 5.70 -0.96 -10.72
N VAL A 170 4.51 -0.36 -10.59
CA VAL A 170 3.52 -0.26 -11.69
C VAL A 170 4.03 0.57 -12.85
N PHE A 171 4.72 1.68 -12.57
CA PHE A 171 5.25 2.58 -13.60
C PHE A 171 6.68 2.25 -14.05
N GLU A 172 7.29 1.23 -13.44
CA GLU A 172 8.67 0.79 -13.74
C GLU A 172 9.70 1.89 -13.46
N THR A 173 9.52 2.63 -12.37
CA THR A 173 10.41 3.69 -11.92
C THR A 173 11.38 3.15 -10.87
N ASN A 174 12.68 3.42 -11.01
CA ASN A 174 13.66 3.07 -9.98
C ASN A 174 13.32 3.74 -8.65
N PHE A 175 13.53 3.03 -7.54
CA PHE A 175 13.10 3.56 -6.25
C PHE A 175 13.98 3.09 -5.09
N ILE A 176 13.90 3.83 -3.99
CA ILE A 176 14.26 3.38 -2.65
C ILE A 176 12.98 3.42 -1.80
N GLY A 177 12.59 2.26 -1.29
CA GLY A 177 11.53 2.11 -0.31
C GLY A 177 12.09 2.19 1.11
N LEU A 178 11.43 2.95 1.96
CA LEU A 178 11.81 3.09 3.36
C LEU A 178 10.69 2.58 4.26
N ALA A 179 11.05 1.80 5.25
CA ALA A 179 10.13 1.32 6.26
C ALA A 179 9.41 2.47 6.98
N ASN A 180 8.14 2.22 7.31
CA ASN A 180 7.35 3.14 8.09
C ASN A 180 6.54 2.37 9.15
N SER A 181 7.12 2.24 10.34
CA SER A 181 6.52 1.47 11.45
C SER A 181 5.16 2.04 11.89
N ALA A 182 4.95 3.35 11.76
CA ALA A 182 3.68 3.99 12.08
C ALA A 182 2.54 3.60 11.12
N ARG A 183 2.89 3.10 9.93
CA ARG A 183 1.95 2.72 8.84
C ARG A 183 1.80 1.22 8.65
N GLY A 184 2.48 0.40 9.46
CA GLY A 184 2.43 -1.07 9.40
C GLY A 184 3.47 -1.69 8.46
N MET A 185 4.43 -2.39 9.06
CA MET A 185 5.61 -2.96 8.38
C MET A 185 5.28 -4.13 7.45
N THR A 186 4.34 -4.98 7.84
CA THR A 186 4.08 -6.27 7.17
C THR A 186 3.66 -6.15 5.72
N ARG A 187 3.00 -5.03 5.35
CA ARG A 187 2.65 -4.75 3.96
C ARG A 187 3.88 -4.46 3.10
N PHE A 188 4.86 -3.72 3.66
CA PHE A 188 6.13 -3.46 2.99
C PHE A 188 6.92 -4.76 2.80
N GLU A 189 7.09 -5.52 3.88
CA GLU A 189 7.81 -6.79 3.88
C GLU A 189 7.20 -7.76 2.86
N SER A 190 5.88 -7.95 2.91
CA SER A 190 5.19 -8.82 1.95
C SER A 190 5.35 -8.34 0.51
N LEU A 191 5.31 -7.03 0.26
CA LEU A 191 5.44 -6.45 -1.06
C LEU A 191 6.84 -6.68 -1.63
N VAL A 192 7.89 -6.33 -0.88
CA VAL A 192 9.26 -6.44 -1.35
C VAL A 192 9.70 -7.89 -1.53
N ASP A 193 9.18 -8.81 -0.70
CA ASP A 193 9.44 -10.24 -0.84
C ASP A 193 8.76 -10.83 -2.06
N VAL A 194 7.49 -10.49 -2.30
CA VAL A 194 6.74 -10.98 -3.46
C VAL A 194 7.41 -10.57 -4.76
N PHE A 195 7.84 -9.31 -4.88
CA PHE A 195 8.46 -8.79 -6.10
C PHE A 195 9.99 -8.97 -6.15
N GLN A 196 10.60 -9.54 -5.08
CA GLN A 196 12.03 -9.76 -4.97
C GLN A 196 12.87 -8.48 -5.15
N VAL A 197 12.40 -7.39 -4.56
CA VAL A 197 13.02 -6.06 -4.62
C VAL A 197 13.54 -5.59 -3.26
N ARG A 198 13.94 -6.54 -2.41
CA ARG A 198 14.44 -6.24 -1.06
C ARG A 198 15.72 -5.39 -1.08
N ASP A 199 16.53 -5.49 -2.11
CA ASP A 199 17.74 -4.69 -2.31
C ASP A 199 17.46 -3.19 -2.53
N HIS A 200 16.20 -2.83 -2.78
CA HIS A 200 15.74 -1.45 -2.92
C HIS A 200 14.91 -0.98 -1.72
N TYR A 201 15.00 -1.67 -0.59
CA TYR A 201 14.23 -1.38 0.60
C TYR A 201 15.11 -1.40 1.85
N VAL A 202 14.99 -0.37 2.67
CA VAL A 202 15.70 -0.24 3.95
C VAL A 202 14.74 -0.01 5.10
N GLN A 203 15.19 -0.38 6.30
CA GLN A 203 14.39 -0.17 7.50
C GLN A 203 14.66 1.18 8.16
N ASP A 204 15.89 1.67 8.06
CA ASP A 204 16.29 2.97 8.61
C ASP A 204 16.74 3.91 7.50
N ALA A 205 16.36 5.17 7.58
CA ALA A 205 16.79 6.20 6.63
C ALA A 205 18.31 6.43 6.67
N ALA A 206 18.95 6.16 7.81
CA ALA A 206 20.40 6.23 7.93
C ALA A 206 21.14 5.20 7.04
N ASP A 207 20.50 4.07 6.73
CA ASP A 207 21.07 3.03 5.87
C ASP A 207 21.12 3.45 4.38
N ILE A 208 20.46 4.56 4.03
CA ILE A 208 20.52 5.14 2.68
C ILE A 208 21.81 5.93 2.50
N LEU A 209 22.26 6.61 3.58
CA LEU A 209 23.42 7.49 3.49
C LEU A 209 24.70 6.73 3.17
N GLY A 210 25.40 7.14 2.12
CA GLY A 210 26.61 6.49 1.66
C GLY A 210 26.42 5.14 0.96
N ASN A 211 25.19 4.68 0.74
CA ASN A 211 24.88 3.37 0.16
C ASN A 211 24.50 3.47 -1.32
N ASP A 212 25.48 3.43 -2.21
CA ASP A 212 25.26 3.51 -3.65
C ASP A 212 24.61 2.25 -4.25
N GLU A 213 24.59 1.13 -3.54
CA GLU A 213 23.94 -0.11 -4.00
C GLU A 213 22.41 0.10 -4.20
N LEU A 214 21.80 0.93 -3.36
CA LEU A 214 20.38 1.28 -3.45
C LEU A 214 20.00 2.09 -4.71
N LEU A 215 21.01 2.67 -5.40
CA LEU A 215 20.82 3.44 -6.63
C LEU A 215 20.88 2.57 -7.90
N LYS A 216 21.17 1.28 -7.76
CA LYS A 216 21.16 0.36 -8.89
C LYS A 216 19.78 0.26 -9.51
N PRO A 217 19.69 0.01 -10.82
CA PRO A 217 18.39 -0.20 -11.47
C PRO A 217 17.66 -1.43 -10.90
N VAL A 218 16.34 -1.30 -10.75
CA VAL A 218 15.46 -2.43 -10.43
C VAL A 218 15.40 -3.38 -11.63
N ASP A 219 15.47 -4.69 -11.37
CA ASP A 219 15.28 -5.71 -12.42
C ASP A 219 13.77 -5.82 -12.79
N TYR A 220 13.32 -4.91 -13.65
CA TYR A 220 11.94 -4.90 -14.11
C TYR A 220 11.57 -6.08 -15.02
N ASP A 221 12.51 -6.75 -15.63
CA ASP A 221 12.25 -8.00 -16.36
C ASP A 221 11.78 -9.10 -15.41
N ASN A 222 12.43 -9.21 -14.25
CA ASN A 222 12.02 -10.15 -13.19
C ASN A 222 10.72 -9.71 -12.53
N VAL A 223 10.60 -8.43 -12.15
CA VAL A 223 9.38 -7.87 -11.53
C VAL A 223 8.15 -8.12 -12.41
N ASN A 224 8.25 -7.89 -13.71
CA ASN A 224 7.13 -8.09 -14.64
C ASN A 224 6.73 -9.56 -14.80
N LYS A 225 7.68 -10.49 -14.78
CA LYS A 225 7.38 -11.94 -14.78
C LYS A 225 6.59 -12.33 -13.53
N ILE A 226 7.05 -11.85 -12.36
CA ILE A 226 6.35 -12.09 -11.08
C ILE A 226 4.96 -11.46 -11.10
N LEU A 227 4.85 -10.20 -11.53
CA LEU A 227 3.58 -9.48 -11.64
C LEU A 227 2.56 -10.22 -12.48
N MET A 228 2.96 -10.71 -13.66
CA MET A 228 2.06 -11.46 -14.54
C MET A 228 1.54 -12.74 -13.88
N SER A 229 2.42 -13.54 -13.29
CA SER A 229 2.07 -14.78 -12.60
C SER A 229 1.15 -14.54 -11.40
N GLU A 230 1.50 -13.59 -10.54
CA GLU A 230 0.74 -13.27 -9.34
C GLU A 230 -0.61 -12.62 -9.66
N ARG A 231 -0.70 -11.80 -10.72
CA ARG A 231 -1.96 -11.24 -11.24
C ARG A 231 -2.89 -12.35 -11.73
N GLU A 232 -2.36 -13.28 -12.52
CA GLU A 232 -3.14 -14.41 -13.01
C GLU A 232 -3.69 -15.25 -11.85
N ARG A 233 -2.85 -15.57 -10.86
CA ARG A 233 -3.25 -16.31 -9.66
C ARG A 233 -4.34 -15.59 -8.88
N SER A 234 -4.18 -14.27 -8.68
CA SER A 234 -5.14 -13.44 -7.93
C SER A 234 -6.50 -13.36 -8.65
N LEU A 235 -6.49 -13.20 -9.97
CA LEU A 235 -7.70 -13.17 -10.80
C LEU A 235 -8.37 -14.54 -10.91
N ALA A 236 -7.59 -15.64 -10.99
CA ALA A 236 -8.12 -17.01 -11.01
C ALA A 236 -8.88 -17.30 -9.72
N TRP A 237 -8.30 -16.96 -8.55
CA TRP A 237 -8.99 -17.09 -7.26
C TRP A 237 -10.30 -16.27 -7.22
N LEU A 238 -10.25 -15.01 -7.64
CA LEU A 238 -11.46 -14.18 -7.65
C LEU A 238 -12.56 -14.74 -8.55
N LYS A 239 -12.21 -15.22 -9.74
CA LYS A 239 -13.14 -15.86 -10.67
C LYS A 239 -13.73 -17.14 -10.06
N GLU A 240 -12.90 -17.99 -9.47
CA GLU A 240 -13.36 -19.21 -8.82
C GLU A 240 -14.41 -18.88 -7.74
N VAL A 241 -14.11 -17.96 -6.83
CA VAL A 241 -15.05 -17.59 -5.75
C VAL A 241 -16.33 -16.95 -6.32
N LEU A 242 -16.22 -16.13 -7.36
CA LEU A 242 -17.38 -15.48 -7.99
C LEU A 242 -18.34 -16.49 -8.62
N PHE A 243 -17.83 -17.54 -9.27
CA PHE A 243 -18.64 -18.44 -10.07
C PHE A 243 -18.97 -19.79 -9.40
N ARG A 244 -18.27 -20.17 -8.32
CA ARG A 244 -18.67 -21.36 -7.57
C ARG A 244 -20.05 -21.16 -6.92
N PRO A 245 -20.82 -22.25 -6.68
CA PRO A 245 -22.08 -22.16 -5.96
C PRO A 245 -21.89 -21.46 -4.58
N LYS A 246 -22.93 -20.77 -4.14
CA LYS A 246 -22.91 -20.14 -2.82
C LYS A 246 -23.04 -21.23 -1.75
N GLU A 247 -22.12 -21.20 -0.77
CA GLU A 247 -22.07 -22.23 0.28
C GLU A 247 -22.95 -21.85 1.49
N PHE A 248 -23.28 -20.56 1.63
CA PHE A 248 -24.00 -20.05 2.80
C PHE A 248 -25.41 -19.59 2.44
N GLU A 249 -26.43 -20.28 2.96
CA GLU A 249 -27.81 -19.83 2.92
C GLU A 249 -28.15 -19.12 4.24
N GLY A 250 -28.44 -17.83 4.14
CA GLY A 250 -28.96 -17.03 5.26
C GLY A 250 -27.91 -16.35 6.12
N TYR A 251 -27.55 -15.12 5.74
CA TYR A 251 -26.81 -14.22 6.62
C TYR A 251 -27.68 -13.84 7.83
N ARG A 252 -27.23 -14.18 9.02
CA ARG A 252 -27.85 -13.67 10.26
C ARG A 252 -27.31 -12.26 10.52
N ALA A 253 -28.16 -11.27 10.62
CA ALA A 253 -27.82 -10.02 11.27
C ALA A 253 -27.61 -10.33 12.78
N TYR A 254 -26.40 -10.12 13.28
CA TYR A 254 -26.14 -10.30 14.71
C TYR A 254 -26.61 -9.04 15.46
N PRO A 255 -27.35 -9.20 16.56
CA PRO A 255 -27.92 -8.06 17.32
C PRO A 255 -26.89 -7.15 18.00
N ILE A 256 -25.60 -7.51 17.98
CA ILE A 256 -24.54 -6.76 18.68
C ILE A 256 -24.31 -5.36 18.13
N ILE A 257 -24.53 -5.14 16.81
CA ILE A 257 -24.43 -3.80 16.22
C ILE A 257 -25.55 -2.89 16.72
N ASP A 258 -26.74 -3.43 16.91
CA ASP A 258 -27.91 -2.65 17.40
C ASP A 258 -27.79 -2.25 18.87
N LYS A 259 -27.13 -3.05 19.70
CA LYS A 259 -26.95 -2.74 21.13
C LYS A 259 -25.92 -1.62 21.36
N ARG A 260 -24.80 -1.60 20.65
CA ARG A 260 -23.78 -0.53 20.78
C ARG A 260 -24.30 0.81 20.26
N LEU A 261 -25.11 0.81 19.19
CA LEU A 261 -25.74 2.02 18.68
C LEU A 261 -26.92 2.52 19.53
N ALA A 262 -27.48 1.68 20.41
CA ALA A 262 -28.52 2.05 21.34
C ALA A 262 -27.96 2.66 22.63
N GLU A 263 -26.78 2.21 23.08
CA GLU A 263 -26.10 2.73 24.28
C GLU A 263 -25.48 4.11 24.05
N ASP A 264 -25.05 4.44 22.82
CA ASP A 264 -24.53 5.78 22.45
C ASP A 264 -25.62 6.86 22.27
N LYS A 265 -26.88 6.57 22.55
CA LYS A 265 -28.01 7.53 22.43
C LYS A 265 -28.61 7.96 23.78
N GLU A 266 -28.04 7.52 24.89
CA GLU A 266 -28.51 7.85 26.24
C GLU A 266 -27.53 8.68 27.08
N ASP A 267 -26.50 9.36 26.46
CA ASP A 267 -25.66 10.36 27.13
C ASP A 267 -25.83 11.76 26.52
#